data_539b3504647e985d650ac231d942d958
#
_entry.id   539b3504647e985d650ac231d942d958
#
_cell.length_a   1.000
_cell.length_b   1.000
_cell.length_c   1.000
_cell.angle_alpha   90.00
_cell.angle_beta   90.00
_cell.angle_gamma   90.00
#
_symmetry.space_group_name_H-M   'P 1'
#
loop_
_entity.id
_entity.type
_entity.pdbx_description
1 polymer ?
#
loop_
_entity_poly.entity_id
_entity_poly.type
_entity_poly.pdbx_seq_one_letter_code
_entity_poly.pdbx_strand_id
1 'polypeptide(L)'
;LAKKGVKFTNAYATPVCSPTRVSLMTGMNAARHRVTNWTLKPDQKQPMELNHPTLEFPDWNYNGISLQPLLTNTVYAKPLPKLLSEAGYHTIHAGKAHFGAIDYPASNPINLGFDVNIAGHAAGRPESYLGIENFGNGKTGNNVWAVPGLEKYHGQDIFLTEALTQEVINALDQPVQSNQPFFLYFALYGIHTPLMANERFVEQYRKIGLEEPEARYASMIESMDEALGNVLDYLEVNQIENKTVILFMSDNGGLSAVARGGEKHMHNIPLKSGKGSIYEGGIRVPMLAYWPNKTKPETINTSPLIIEDFFPSILDIAQVNAYNLPQTVDGHSFIPQLVRDDSKSVVDRPLFWHYPNEWGIVGPGIGSYSAVRQGDWKLIYFHTKKTLELYNLKEDIQENFDLSISNQEK
;
A
#
# COMPACT_ATOMS: atom_id res chain seq x y z
N LEU A 1 -10.69 11.77 -10.39
CA LEU A 1 -10.07 12.22 -9.13
C LEU A 1 -8.94 13.23 -9.38
N ALA A 2 -7.98 12.94 -10.27
CA ALA A 2 -6.83 13.82 -10.56
C ALA A 2 -7.22 15.25 -10.99
N LYS A 3 -8.30 15.40 -11.78
CA LYS A 3 -8.81 16.71 -12.24
C LYS A 3 -9.44 17.55 -11.11
N LYS A 4 -10.03 16.91 -10.09
CA LYS A 4 -10.69 17.58 -8.96
C LYS A 4 -9.73 17.84 -7.78
N GLY A 5 -8.58 17.18 -7.73
CA GLY A 5 -7.69 17.13 -6.57
C GLY A 5 -6.24 17.49 -6.84
N VAL A 6 -5.38 16.97 -5.97
CA VAL A 6 -3.93 17.17 -5.98
C VAL A 6 -3.24 15.85 -6.34
N LYS A 7 -2.28 15.92 -7.26
CA LYS A 7 -1.34 14.84 -7.58
C LYS A 7 -0.03 15.06 -6.84
N PHE A 8 0.34 14.13 -5.98
CA PHE A 8 1.66 14.12 -5.33
C PHE A 8 2.65 13.33 -6.17
N THR A 9 3.78 13.93 -6.51
CA THR A 9 4.79 13.31 -7.36
C THR A 9 5.95 12.71 -6.58
N ASN A 10 6.06 13.02 -5.29
CA ASN A 10 7.08 12.50 -4.36
C ASN A 10 6.42 11.76 -3.17
N ALA A 11 5.49 10.86 -3.46
CA ALA A 11 4.87 10.01 -2.46
C ALA A 11 5.60 8.67 -2.37
N TYR A 12 5.88 8.24 -1.14
CA TYR A 12 6.71 7.07 -0.88
C TYR A 12 5.99 6.03 -0.02
N ALA A 13 6.19 4.76 -0.41
CA ALA A 13 5.80 3.58 0.35
C ALA A 13 7.04 2.81 0.81
N THR A 14 6.85 1.67 1.47
CA THR A 14 7.92 0.70 1.68
C THR A 14 8.06 -0.20 0.45
N PRO A 15 9.16 -0.95 0.30
CA PRO A 15 9.41 -1.75 -0.90
C PRO A 15 8.43 -2.91 -1.11
N VAL A 16 7.73 -3.34 -0.06
CA VAL A 16 6.75 -4.45 -0.08
C VAL A 16 5.52 -4.13 0.78
N CYS A 17 4.45 -4.90 0.59
CA CYS A 17 3.11 -4.56 1.04
C CYS A 17 2.90 -4.50 2.57
N SER A 18 3.24 -5.55 3.36
CA SER A 18 2.93 -5.57 4.80
C SER A 18 3.55 -4.41 5.58
N PRO A 19 4.83 -4.06 5.40
CA PRO A 19 5.42 -2.90 6.08
C PRO A 19 4.65 -1.59 5.80
N THR A 20 4.29 -1.33 4.54
CA THR A 20 3.48 -0.15 4.18
C THR A 20 2.14 -0.13 4.90
N ARG A 21 1.45 -1.27 4.92
CA ARG A 21 0.11 -1.37 5.53
C ARG A 21 0.16 -1.25 7.04
N VAL A 22 1.20 -1.78 7.68
CA VAL A 22 1.44 -1.60 9.12
C VAL A 22 1.81 -0.13 9.43
N SER A 23 2.66 0.51 8.61
CA SER A 23 2.98 1.93 8.76
C SER A 23 1.72 2.81 8.65
N LEU A 24 0.85 2.57 7.66
CA LEU A 24 -0.43 3.27 7.52
C LEU A 24 -1.31 3.11 8.77
N MET A 25 -1.42 1.89 9.32
CA MET A 25 -2.30 1.60 10.45
C MET A 25 -1.76 2.11 11.79
N THR A 26 -0.46 2.32 11.93
CA THR A 26 0.17 2.64 13.21
C THR A 26 0.85 4.01 13.27
N GLY A 27 1.12 4.64 12.13
CA GLY A 27 1.90 5.87 12.03
C GLY A 27 3.39 5.68 12.32
N MET A 28 3.84 4.44 12.47
CA MET A 28 5.23 4.10 12.76
C MET A 28 6.00 3.86 11.47
N ASN A 29 7.26 4.27 11.41
CA ASN A 29 8.17 3.85 10.35
C ASN A 29 8.47 2.35 10.43
N ALA A 30 8.73 1.71 9.28
CA ALA A 30 9.00 0.26 9.21
C ALA A 30 10.19 -0.18 10.07
N ALA A 31 11.21 0.65 10.23
CA ALA A 31 12.33 0.40 11.13
C ALA A 31 11.92 0.33 12.61
N ARG A 32 10.88 1.09 13.01
CA ARG A 32 10.37 1.10 14.39
C ARG A 32 9.41 -0.05 14.65
N HIS A 33 8.39 -0.24 13.81
CA HIS A 33 7.44 -1.32 14.03
C HIS A 33 7.99 -2.71 13.68
N ARG A 34 9.13 -2.80 13.01
CA ARG A 34 9.87 -4.04 12.71
C ARG A 34 9.05 -5.09 11.96
N VAL A 35 7.96 -4.74 11.29
CA VAL A 35 7.35 -5.56 10.26
C VAL A 35 8.05 -5.16 8.96
N THR A 36 9.20 -5.78 8.69
CA THR A 36 10.11 -5.33 7.62
C THR A 36 9.95 -6.11 6.32
N ASN A 37 9.14 -7.19 6.32
CA ASN A 37 8.83 -7.98 5.13
C ASN A 37 7.34 -8.36 5.11
N TRP A 38 6.90 -9.08 4.08
CA TRP A 38 5.52 -9.55 3.99
C TRP A 38 5.23 -10.68 4.99
N THR A 39 4.05 -10.64 5.58
CA THR A 39 3.58 -11.60 6.59
C THR A 39 2.65 -12.64 5.95
N LEU A 40 2.57 -13.87 6.48
CA LEU A 40 1.55 -14.84 6.11
C LEU A 40 1.41 -15.98 7.14
N LYS A 41 2.45 -16.79 7.27
CA LYS A 41 2.41 -17.97 8.14
C LYS A 41 2.80 -17.58 9.56
N PRO A 42 2.10 -18.12 10.57
CA PRO A 42 2.41 -17.84 11.96
C PRO A 42 3.83 -18.33 12.31
N ASP A 43 4.53 -17.55 13.10
CA ASP A 43 5.85 -17.85 13.63
C ASP A 43 6.92 -18.20 12.58
N GLN A 44 6.72 -17.75 11.34
CA GLN A 44 7.65 -17.97 10.24
C GLN A 44 8.14 -16.66 9.64
N LYS A 45 9.44 -16.55 9.58
CA LYS A 45 10.11 -15.50 8.80
C LYS A 45 9.92 -15.81 7.30
N GLN A 46 9.40 -14.89 6.55
CA GLN A 46 9.18 -15.00 5.10
C GLN A 46 9.90 -13.84 4.41
N PRO A 47 10.49 -14.05 3.27
CA PRO A 47 11.02 -15.26 2.66
C PRO A 47 12.27 -15.76 3.40
N MET A 48 12.83 -16.88 2.95
CA MET A 48 13.94 -17.57 3.59
C MET A 48 15.14 -16.63 3.87
N GLU A 49 15.68 -16.74 5.08
CA GLU A 49 16.95 -16.09 5.42
C GLU A 49 18.07 -16.74 4.63
N LEU A 50 18.92 -15.91 4.04
CA LEU A 50 20.18 -16.39 3.51
C LEU A 50 21.16 -16.54 4.68
N ASN A 51 21.87 -17.69 4.73
CA ASN A 51 23.03 -17.83 5.58
C ASN A 51 24.12 -16.87 5.06
N HIS A 52 24.45 -15.87 5.83
CA HIS A 52 25.52 -14.93 5.49
C HIS A 52 26.72 -15.14 6.42
N PRO A 53 27.96 -15.19 5.90
CA PRO A 53 29.13 -15.57 6.71
C PRO A 53 29.46 -14.56 7.83
N THR A 54 29.02 -13.32 7.74
CA THR A 54 29.37 -12.23 8.66
C THR A 54 28.18 -11.38 9.13
N LEU A 55 26.95 -11.67 8.71
CA LEU A 55 25.74 -10.97 9.09
C LEU A 55 24.73 -11.95 9.67
N GLU A 56 24.14 -11.55 10.77
CA GLU A 56 22.93 -12.16 11.32
C GLU A 56 21.76 -11.25 11.02
N PHE A 57 20.69 -11.80 10.40
CA PHE A 57 19.48 -11.03 10.12
C PHE A 57 18.66 -10.94 11.41
N PRO A 58 18.22 -9.73 11.79
CA PRO A 58 17.50 -9.55 13.04
C PRO A 58 16.13 -10.23 12.99
N ASP A 59 15.62 -10.64 14.15
CA ASP A 59 14.21 -10.98 14.28
C ASP A 59 13.35 -9.77 13.97
N TRP A 60 12.19 -10.02 13.33
CA TRP A 60 11.22 -9.01 12.99
C TRP A 60 9.81 -9.44 13.41
N ASN A 61 8.86 -8.52 13.40
CA ASN A 61 7.50 -8.76 13.87
C ASN A 61 6.62 -9.42 12.78
N TYR A 62 6.99 -10.63 12.38
CA TYR A 62 6.36 -11.37 11.27
C TYR A 62 4.91 -11.78 11.55
N ASN A 63 4.43 -11.69 12.78
CA ASN A 63 3.04 -11.93 13.15
C ASN A 63 2.17 -10.68 13.04
N GLY A 64 2.75 -9.50 12.74
CA GLY A 64 2.02 -8.27 12.41
C GLY A 64 1.56 -7.47 13.61
N ILE A 65 0.43 -6.77 13.47
CA ILE A 65 -0.10 -5.84 14.47
C ILE A 65 -0.85 -6.60 15.58
N SER A 66 -0.72 -6.13 16.83
CA SER A 66 -1.53 -6.59 17.96
C SER A 66 -1.95 -5.44 18.85
N LEU A 67 -3.19 -5.47 19.36
CA LEU A 67 -3.65 -4.61 20.45
C LEU A 67 -3.29 -5.22 21.83
N GLN A 68 -2.76 -6.43 21.85
CA GLN A 68 -2.33 -7.11 23.07
C GLN A 68 -0.82 -6.93 23.24
N PRO A 69 -0.35 -6.41 24.39
CA PRO A 69 1.08 -6.34 24.67
C PRO A 69 1.67 -7.75 24.83
N LEU A 70 2.97 -7.87 24.58
CA LEU A 70 3.76 -9.08 24.82
C LEU A 70 3.39 -10.30 23.96
N LEU A 71 2.59 -10.14 22.91
CA LEU A 71 2.37 -11.20 21.95
C LEU A 71 3.61 -11.35 21.06
N THR A 72 4.14 -12.57 20.95
CA THR A 72 5.42 -12.85 20.30
C THR A 72 5.47 -12.36 18.85
N ASN A 73 6.57 -11.69 18.51
CA ASN A 73 6.84 -11.17 17.16
C ASN A 73 5.67 -10.37 16.54
N THR A 74 5.00 -9.59 17.38
CA THR A 74 3.98 -8.62 16.97
C THR A 74 4.38 -7.21 17.38
N VAL A 75 3.86 -6.24 16.67
CA VAL A 75 3.94 -4.83 17.05
C VAL A 75 2.72 -4.45 17.88
N TYR A 76 2.96 -4.09 19.14
CA TYR A 76 1.91 -3.58 20.03
C TYR A 76 1.59 -2.13 19.66
N ALA A 77 0.38 -1.90 19.14
CA ALA A 77 -0.05 -0.59 18.71
C ALA A 77 -1.57 -0.45 18.78
N LYS A 78 -2.04 0.78 18.92
CA LYS A 78 -3.46 1.14 18.73
C LYS A 78 -3.62 1.64 17.29
N PRO A 79 -4.24 0.85 16.40
CA PRO A 79 -4.27 1.17 14.98
C PRO A 79 -5.34 2.20 14.64
N LEU A 80 -5.18 2.84 13.49
CA LEU A 80 -6.02 3.92 12.96
C LEU A 80 -7.53 3.63 13.03
N PRO A 81 -8.04 2.46 12.53
CA PRO A 81 -9.48 2.19 12.58
C PRO A 81 -10.02 2.12 14.01
N LYS A 82 -9.23 1.63 14.97
CA LYS A 82 -9.64 1.61 16.38
C LYS A 82 -9.86 3.03 16.94
N LEU A 83 -8.97 3.97 16.61
CA LEU A 83 -9.10 5.37 17.02
C LEU A 83 -10.31 6.05 16.38
N LEU A 84 -10.54 5.78 15.09
CA LEU A 84 -11.68 6.34 14.36
C LEU A 84 -13.01 5.77 14.86
N SER A 85 -13.09 4.46 15.12
CA SER A 85 -14.27 3.82 15.69
C SER A 85 -14.59 4.39 17.09
N GLU A 86 -13.58 4.59 17.95
CA GLU A 86 -13.76 5.24 19.26
C GLU A 86 -14.21 6.70 19.15
N ALA A 87 -13.91 7.36 18.03
CA ALA A 87 -14.36 8.71 17.71
C ALA A 87 -15.76 8.76 17.04
N GLY A 88 -16.43 7.61 16.89
CA GLY A 88 -17.79 7.50 16.36
C GLY A 88 -17.89 7.26 14.85
N TYR A 89 -16.76 7.05 14.16
CA TYR A 89 -16.76 6.66 12.75
C TYR A 89 -17.18 5.20 12.59
N HIS A 90 -18.00 4.93 11.58
CA HIS A 90 -18.21 3.56 11.11
C HIS A 90 -17.05 3.15 10.22
N THR A 91 -16.32 2.10 10.60
CA THR A 91 -15.05 1.74 9.98
C THR A 91 -15.17 0.49 9.12
N ILE A 92 -14.87 0.62 7.82
CA ILE A 92 -15.06 -0.43 6.81
C ILE A 92 -13.70 -0.78 6.20
N HIS A 93 -13.34 -2.05 6.28
CA HIS A 93 -12.23 -2.65 5.53
C HIS A 93 -12.79 -3.43 4.35
N ALA A 94 -12.22 -3.25 3.15
CA ALA A 94 -12.58 -4.03 1.97
C ALA A 94 -11.34 -4.41 1.15
N GLY A 95 -11.18 -5.72 0.87
CA GLY A 95 -10.12 -6.28 0.06
C GLY A 95 -8.92 -6.78 0.86
N LYS A 96 -7.72 -6.54 0.38
CA LYS A 96 -6.46 -7.04 0.95
C LYS A 96 -6.13 -6.37 2.30
N ALA A 97 -6.13 -7.16 3.37
CA ALA A 97 -5.68 -6.70 4.69
C ALA A 97 -4.15 -6.78 4.84
N HIS A 98 -3.61 -7.97 4.95
CA HIS A 98 -2.17 -8.25 5.00
C HIS A 98 -1.44 -7.49 6.13
N PHE A 99 -2.10 -7.38 7.30
CA PHE A 99 -1.59 -6.69 8.50
C PHE A 99 -0.83 -7.62 9.45
N GLY A 100 -0.92 -8.93 9.25
CA GLY A 100 -0.28 -9.93 10.09
C GLY A 100 -0.51 -11.36 9.62
N ALA A 101 0.07 -12.32 10.35
CA ALA A 101 0.05 -13.73 10.02
C ALA A 101 -1.31 -14.40 10.33
N ILE A 102 -1.58 -15.54 9.68
CA ILE A 102 -2.72 -16.42 9.97
C ILE A 102 -2.73 -16.75 11.47
N ASP A 103 -3.91 -16.87 12.06
CA ASP A 103 -4.16 -17.17 13.47
C ASP A 103 -3.69 -16.10 14.47
N TYR A 104 -3.08 -15.01 14.00
CA TYR A 104 -2.77 -13.82 14.82
C TYR A 104 -3.85 -12.75 14.68
N PRO A 105 -3.97 -11.83 15.67
CA PRO A 105 -5.06 -10.83 15.67
C PRO A 105 -5.22 -10.07 14.36
N ALA A 106 -4.13 -9.63 13.75
CA ALA A 106 -4.14 -8.85 12.52
C ALA A 106 -4.47 -9.66 11.24
N SER A 107 -4.71 -10.97 11.34
CA SER A 107 -5.25 -11.74 10.22
C SER A 107 -6.69 -11.37 9.90
N ASN A 108 -7.43 -10.82 10.88
CA ASN A 108 -8.79 -10.33 10.69
C ASN A 108 -8.88 -8.83 11.04
N PRO A 109 -9.20 -7.94 10.10
CA PRO A 109 -9.36 -6.51 10.32
C PRO A 109 -10.28 -6.11 11.47
N ILE A 110 -11.31 -6.90 11.77
CA ILE A 110 -12.22 -6.65 12.91
C ILE A 110 -11.43 -6.54 14.22
N ASN A 111 -10.41 -7.38 14.41
CA ASN A 111 -9.57 -7.36 15.60
C ASN A 111 -8.70 -6.11 15.73
N LEU A 112 -8.61 -5.31 14.66
CA LEU A 112 -7.87 -4.04 14.64
C LEU A 112 -8.78 -2.82 14.78
N GLY A 113 -10.10 -3.04 14.95
CA GLY A 113 -11.08 -1.99 15.20
C GLY A 113 -11.86 -1.54 13.96
N PHE A 114 -11.85 -2.32 12.88
CA PHE A 114 -12.85 -2.18 11.83
C PHE A 114 -14.18 -2.78 12.28
N ASP A 115 -15.29 -2.10 11.98
CA ASP A 115 -16.64 -2.59 12.26
C ASP A 115 -17.09 -3.59 11.19
N VAL A 116 -16.62 -3.43 9.95
CA VAL A 116 -16.91 -4.28 8.80
C VAL A 116 -15.62 -4.76 8.17
N ASN A 117 -15.57 -6.06 7.82
CA ASN A 117 -14.48 -6.65 7.03
C ASN A 117 -15.05 -7.38 5.80
N ILE A 118 -14.73 -6.88 4.63
CA ILE A 118 -15.08 -7.48 3.34
C ILE A 118 -13.83 -8.10 2.74
N ALA A 119 -13.76 -9.42 2.73
CA ALA A 119 -12.71 -10.22 2.08
C ALA A 119 -11.28 -10.00 2.61
N GLY A 120 -11.10 -9.32 3.77
CA GLY A 120 -9.79 -9.08 4.35
C GLY A 120 -9.30 -10.26 5.17
N HIS A 121 -8.05 -10.69 4.91
CA HIS A 121 -7.39 -11.77 5.67
C HIS A 121 -5.85 -11.63 5.61
N ALA A 122 -5.13 -12.61 6.14
CA ALA A 122 -3.66 -12.58 6.24
C ALA A 122 -2.94 -12.59 4.89
N ALA A 123 -3.55 -13.14 3.82
CA ALA A 123 -2.86 -13.29 2.54
C ALA A 123 -2.73 -11.98 1.76
N GLY A 124 -1.58 -11.77 1.16
CA GLY A 124 -1.24 -10.56 0.41
C GLY A 124 -1.60 -10.60 -1.07
N ARG A 125 -2.18 -11.70 -1.56
CA ARG A 125 -2.69 -11.86 -2.94
C ARG A 125 -3.91 -12.76 -2.93
N PRO A 126 -4.76 -12.73 -3.97
CA PRO A 126 -5.78 -13.74 -4.14
C PRO A 126 -5.18 -14.99 -4.81
N GLU A 127 -5.83 -16.12 -4.69
CA GLU A 127 -5.54 -17.29 -5.54
C GLU A 127 -6.07 -17.09 -6.96
N SER A 128 -7.26 -16.50 -7.09
CA SER A 128 -7.89 -16.18 -8.35
C SER A 128 -8.69 -14.87 -8.25
N TYR A 129 -8.75 -14.14 -9.35
CA TYR A 129 -9.61 -12.96 -9.51
C TYR A 129 -10.99 -13.30 -10.07
N LEU A 130 -11.27 -14.57 -10.40
CA LEU A 130 -12.48 -14.97 -11.11
C LEU A 130 -13.51 -15.60 -10.15
N GLY A 131 -14.74 -15.09 -10.18
CA GLY A 131 -15.87 -15.65 -9.45
C GLY A 131 -16.22 -17.06 -9.91
N ILE A 132 -16.05 -17.37 -11.21
CA ILE A 132 -16.21 -18.73 -11.75
C ILE A 132 -15.22 -19.74 -11.15
N GLU A 133 -14.09 -19.29 -10.64
CA GLU A 133 -13.12 -20.09 -9.90
C GLU A 133 -13.29 -19.94 -8.37
N ASN A 134 -14.43 -19.40 -7.93
CA ASN A 134 -14.76 -19.15 -6.51
C ASN A 134 -13.68 -18.34 -5.78
N PHE A 135 -12.96 -17.45 -6.49
CA PHE A 135 -11.82 -16.71 -5.97
C PHE A 135 -10.77 -17.59 -5.26
N GLY A 136 -10.61 -18.81 -5.75
CA GLY A 136 -9.69 -19.83 -5.22
C GLY A 136 -10.24 -20.73 -4.12
N ASN A 137 -11.50 -20.55 -3.72
CA ASN A 137 -12.16 -21.42 -2.73
C ASN A 137 -12.57 -22.76 -3.35
N GLY A 138 -12.71 -23.81 -2.51
CA GLY A 138 -13.14 -25.14 -2.95
C GLY A 138 -12.05 -26.00 -3.61
N LYS A 139 -10.83 -25.52 -3.75
CA LYS A 139 -9.67 -26.35 -4.14
C LYS A 139 -9.29 -27.27 -2.97
N THR A 140 -8.88 -28.50 -3.28
CA THR A 140 -8.47 -29.47 -2.27
C THR A 140 -7.28 -28.96 -1.44
N GLY A 141 -7.40 -28.98 -0.11
CA GLY A 141 -6.40 -28.52 0.86
C GLY A 141 -6.69 -27.11 1.40
N ASN A 142 -5.95 -26.71 2.44
CA ASN A 142 -6.01 -25.35 2.99
C ASN A 142 -5.34 -24.38 2.02
N ASN A 143 -6.13 -23.77 1.15
CA ASN A 143 -5.64 -22.73 0.26
C ASN A 143 -5.63 -21.38 0.98
N VAL A 144 -4.49 -21.01 1.55
CA VAL A 144 -4.30 -19.77 2.31
C VAL A 144 -4.48 -18.50 1.46
N TRP A 145 -4.52 -18.64 0.13
CA TRP A 145 -4.68 -17.55 -0.83
C TRP A 145 -6.13 -17.38 -1.29
N ALA A 146 -7.02 -18.30 -0.92
CA ALA A 146 -8.44 -18.19 -1.25
C ALA A 146 -9.06 -16.97 -0.56
N VAL A 147 -9.82 -16.19 -1.31
CA VAL A 147 -10.44 -14.96 -0.80
C VAL A 147 -11.72 -15.30 -0.04
N PRO A 148 -11.84 -14.98 1.25
CA PRO A 148 -13.02 -15.29 2.06
C PRO A 148 -14.15 -14.27 1.89
N GLY A 149 -15.38 -14.62 2.33
CA GLY A 149 -16.49 -13.69 2.53
C GLY A 149 -17.17 -13.20 1.26
N LEU A 150 -16.91 -13.85 0.11
CA LEU A 150 -17.53 -13.52 -1.17
C LEU A 150 -18.29 -14.73 -1.75
N GLU A 151 -18.77 -15.63 -0.90
CA GLU A 151 -19.42 -16.91 -1.30
C GLU A 151 -20.63 -16.70 -2.20
N LYS A 152 -21.35 -15.58 -2.04
CA LYS A 152 -22.51 -15.26 -2.88
C LYS A 152 -22.17 -15.04 -4.37
N TYR A 153 -20.91 -14.77 -4.69
CA TYR A 153 -20.40 -14.58 -6.05
C TYR A 153 -19.73 -15.83 -6.63
N HIS A 154 -19.66 -16.92 -5.88
CA HIS A 154 -19.05 -18.17 -6.36
C HIS A 154 -19.82 -18.73 -7.57
N GLY A 155 -19.07 -19.17 -8.58
CA GLY A 155 -19.62 -19.68 -9.84
C GLY A 155 -20.16 -18.61 -10.80
N GLN A 156 -20.11 -17.33 -10.43
CA GLN A 156 -20.57 -16.24 -11.29
C GLN A 156 -19.44 -15.71 -12.18
N ASP A 157 -19.83 -15.19 -13.35
CA ASP A 157 -18.93 -14.45 -14.24
C ASP A 157 -18.74 -13.01 -13.72
N ILE A 158 -17.94 -12.88 -12.70
CA ILE A 158 -17.62 -11.60 -12.06
C ILE A 158 -16.14 -11.56 -11.67
N PHE A 159 -15.52 -10.40 -11.85
CA PHE A 159 -14.14 -10.19 -11.44
C PHE A 159 -14.06 -9.77 -9.96
N LEU A 160 -13.02 -10.15 -9.24
CA LEU A 160 -12.86 -9.89 -7.80
C LEU A 160 -13.01 -8.40 -7.46
N THR A 161 -12.44 -7.51 -8.27
CA THR A 161 -12.55 -6.05 -8.07
C THR A 161 -14.00 -5.58 -8.14
N GLU A 162 -14.80 -6.14 -9.05
CA GLU A 162 -16.23 -5.82 -9.20
C GLU A 162 -17.03 -6.32 -7.99
N ALA A 163 -16.80 -7.56 -7.57
CA ALA A 163 -17.43 -8.13 -6.38
C ALA A 163 -17.15 -7.31 -5.12
N LEU A 164 -15.89 -6.93 -4.91
CA LEU A 164 -15.49 -6.05 -3.80
C LEU A 164 -16.18 -4.69 -3.88
N THR A 165 -16.28 -4.09 -5.06
CA THR A 165 -16.92 -2.79 -5.26
C THR A 165 -18.41 -2.83 -4.91
N GLN A 166 -19.12 -3.90 -5.33
CA GLN A 166 -20.53 -4.09 -4.96
C GLN A 166 -20.70 -4.20 -3.45
N GLU A 167 -19.81 -4.96 -2.78
CA GLU A 167 -19.86 -5.09 -1.31
C GLU A 167 -19.54 -3.78 -0.59
N VAL A 168 -18.60 -2.99 -1.11
CA VAL A 168 -18.29 -1.66 -0.57
C VAL A 168 -19.51 -0.75 -0.64
N ILE A 169 -20.17 -0.69 -1.81
CA ILE A 169 -21.38 0.13 -1.98
C ILE A 169 -22.47 -0.31 -0.99
N ASN A 170 -22.73 -1.61 -0.86
CA ASN A 170 -23.70 -2.13 0.09
C ASN A 170 -23.33 -1.77 1.56
N ALA A 171 -22.05 -1.83 1.91
CA ALA A 171 -21.59 -1.53 3.28
C ALA A 171 -21.66 -0.03 3.61
N LEU A 172 -21.60 0.85 2.62
CA LEU A 172 -21.76 2.30 2.81
C LEU A 172 -23.20 2.72 3.10
N ASP A 173 -24.22 1.92 2.71
CA ASP A 173 -25.62 2.27 2.90
C ASP A 173 -25.96 2.52 4.37
N GLN A 174 -25.47 1.70 5.28
CA GLN A 174 -25.79 1.81 6.70
C GLN A 174 -25.29 3.14 7.32
N PRO A 175 -24.02 3.53 7.24
CA PRO A 175 -23.54 4.80 7.79
C PRO A 175 -24.14 6.02 7.05
N VAL A 176 -24.40 5.93 5.75
CA VAL A 176 -25.00 7.01 4.98
C VAL A 176 -26.45 7.25 5.41
N GLN A 177 -27.29 6.20 5.52
CA GLN A 177 -28.67 6.31 5.96
C GLN A 177 -28.79 6.80 7.41
N SER A 178 -27.87 6.41 8.29
CA SER A 178 -27.83 6.85 9.68
C SER A 178 -27.15 8.20 9.90
N ASN A 179 -26.64 8.82 8.82
CA ASN A 179 -25.83 10.04 8.87
C ASN A 179 -24.63 9.93 9.84
N GLN A 180 -24.04 8.74 9.92
CA GLN A 180 -22.84 8.47 10.70
C GLN A 180 -21.60 8.72 9.85
N PRO A 181 -20.54 9.38 10.36
CA PRO A 181 -19.29 9.49 9.62
C PRO A 181 -18.69 8.11 9.41
N PHE A 182 -18.05 7.89 8.26
CA PHE A 182 -17.42 6.61 7.94
C PHE A 182 -15.95 6.77 7.54
N PHE A 183 -15.20 5.69 7.77
CA PHE A 183 -13.85 5.49 7.25
C PHE A 183 -13.84 4.22 6.41
N LEU A 184 -13.67 4.37 5.11
CA LEU A 184 -13.51 3.25 4.18
C LEU A 184 -12.04 3.06 3.81
N TYR A 185 -11.46 1.92 4.16
CA TYR A 185 -10.18 1.46 3.65
C TYR A 185 -10.42 0.45 2.52
N PHE A 186 -10.54 0.96 1.29
CA PHE A 186 -10.75 0.16 0.09
C PHE A 186 -9.42 -0.30 -0.50
N ALA A 187 -8.91 -1.41 0.00
CA ALA A 187 -7.60 -1.97 -0.32
C ALA A 187 -7.74 -3.09 -1.36
N LEU A 188 -7.81 -2.74 -2.63
CA LEU A 188 -7.96 -3.70 -3.71
C LEU A 188 -6.83 -4.75 -3.74
N TYR A 189 -7.13 -6.00 -4.11
CA TYR A 189 -6.12 -7.02 -4.43
C TYR A 189 -5.40 -6.71 -5.75
N GLY A 190 -6.09 -6.08 -6.71
CA GLY A 190 -5.49 -5.58 -7.95
C GLY A 190 -4.39 -4.56 -7.65
N ILE A 191 -3.35 -4.62 -8.36
CA ILE A 191 -2.94 -5.37 -9.54
C ILE A 191 -1.89 -6.46 -9.21
N HIS A 192 -2.03 -7.15 -8.07
CA HIS A 192 -1.10 -8.22 -7.67
C HIS A 192 -1.27 -9.46 -8.56
N THR A 193 -0.21 -10.25 -8.69
CA THR A 193 -0.30 -11.58 -9.32
C THR A 193 -1.28 -12.50 -8.58
N PRO A 194 -1.92 -13.45 -9.29
CA PRO A 194 -1.77 -13.81 -10.70
C PRO A 194 -2.32 -12.73 -11.65
N LEU A 195 -1.68 -12.54 -12.82
CA LEU A 195 -2.20 -11.63 -13.84
C LEU A 195 -3.34 -12.32 -14.59
N MET A 196 -4.57 -11.92 -14.29
CA MET A 196 -5.78 -12.48 -14.87
C MET A 196 -6.55 -11.39 -15.63
N ALA A 197 -7.08 -11.76 -16.79
CA ALA A 197 -7.85 -10.83 -17.60
C ALA A 197 -9.19 -10.52 -16.94
N ASN A 198 -9.56 -9.23 -16.89
CA ASN A 198 -10.95 -8.88 -16.81
C ASN A 198 -11.48 -8.83 -18.25
N GLU A 199 -12.34 -9.79 -18.63
CA GLU A 199 -12.82 -9.95 -20.00
C GLU A 199 -13.66 -8.75 -20.48
N ARG A 200 -14.16 -7.92 -19.57
CA ARG A 200 -14.86 -6.67 -19.92
C ARG A 200 -13.93 -5.63 -20.55
N PHE A 201 -12.64 -5.65 -20.21
CA PHE A 201 -11.69 -4.62 -20.62
C PHE A 201 -10.52 -5.12 -21.47
N VAL A 202 -10.15 -6.40 -21.38
CA VAL A 202 -8.88 -6.88 -21.97
C VAL A 202 -8.84 -6.78 -23.49
N GLU A 203 -9.97 -6.94 -24.18
CA GLU A 203 -10.02 -6.97 -25.64
C GLU A 203 -9.54 -5.67 -26.31
N GLN A 204 -9.78 -4.51 -25.71
CA GLN A 204 -9.27 -3.24 -26.26
C GLN A 204 -7.74 -3.17 -26.23
N TYR A 205 -7.13 -3.74 -25.21
CA TYR A 205 -5.67 -3.79 -25.07
C TYR A 205 -5.03 -4.79 -26.04
N ARG A 206 -5.67 -5.92 -26.30
CA ARG A 206 -5.27 -6.87 -27.35
C ARG A 206 -5.34 -6.24 -28.73
N LYS A 207 -6.41 -5.48 -29.02
CA LYS A 207 -6.60 -4.80 -30.32
C LYS A 207 -5.56 -3.73 -30.61
N ILE A 208 -5.01 -3.06 -29.60
CA ILE A 208 -3.91 -2.09 -29.78
C ILE A 208 -2.52 -2.75 -29.78
N GLY A 209 -2.45 -4.10 -29.73
CA GLY A 209 -1.23 -4.87 -29.91
C GLY A 209 -0.40 -5.12 -28.66
N LEU A 210 -0.98 -4.98 -27.45
CA LEU A 210 -0.27 -5.38 -26.24
C LEU A 210 -0.14 -6.91 -26.18
N GLU A 211 1.04 -7.38 -25.74
CA GLU A 211 1.24 -8.78 -25.40
C GLU A 211 0.29 -9.23 -24.28
N GLU A 212 -0.06 -10.52 -24.27
CA GLU A 212 -1.09 -11.05 -23.38
C GLU A 212 -0.86 -10.73 -21.87
N PRO A 213 0.35 -10.87 -21.29
CA PRO A 213 0.56 -10.48 -19.89
C PRO A 213 0.35 -8.99 -19.63
N GLU A 214 0.72 -8.13 -20.58
CA GLU A 214 0.54 -6.68 -20.46
C GLU A 214 -0.93 -6.29 -20.64
N ALA A 215 -1.65 -6.92 -21.58
CA ALA A 215 -3.09 -6.70 -21.80
C ALA A 215 -3.89 -7.09 -20.54
N ARG A 216 -3.58 -8.21 -19.90
CA ARG A 216 -4.19 -8.62 -18.63
C ARG A 216 -3.91 -7.59 -17.54
N TYR A 217 -2.68 -7.17 -17.38
CA TYR A 217 -2.30 -6.17 -16.40
C TYR A 217 -3.03 -4.84 -16.61
N ALA A 218 -3.12 -4.38 -17.85
CA ALA A 218 -3.87 -3.17 -18.22
C ALA A 218 -5.36 -3.29 -17.88
N SER A 219 -5.99 -4.44 -18.16
CA SER A 219 -7.39 -4.71 -17.82
C SER A 219 -7.64 -4.71 -16.31
N MET A 220 -6.67 -5.16 -15.51
CA MET A 220 -6.75 -5.09 -14.04
C MET A 220 -6.65 -3.65 -13.52
N ILE A 221 -5.82 -2.80 -14.17
CA ILE A 221 -5.73 -1.36 -13.83
C ILE A 221 -7.07 -0.67 -14.15
N GLU A 222 -7.65 -0.94 -15.31
CA GLU A 222 -8.94 -0.36 -15.70
C GLU A 222 -10.06 -0.80 -14.76
N SER A 223 -10.06 -2.07 -14.32
CA SER A 223 -10.98 -2.55 -13.29
C SER A 223 -10.87 -1.77 -11.98
N MET A 224 -9.66 -1.37 -11.60
CA MET A 224 -9.42 -0.58 -10.41
C MET A 224 -9.92 0.87 -10.58
N ASP A 225 -9.73 1.45 -11.77
CA ASP A 225 -10.24 2.81 -12.08
C ASP A 225 -11.77 2.83 -12.08
N GLU A 226 -12.41 1.81 -12.69
CA GLU A 226 -13.87 1.65 -12.64
C GLU A 226 -14.39 1.49 -11.20
N ALA A 227 -13.71 0.69 -10.38
CA ALA A 227 -14.07 0.51 -8.97
C ALA A 227 -14.09 1.84 -8.21
N LEU A 228 -13.07 2.69 -8.43
CA LEU A 228 -13.04 4.04 -7.87
C LEU A 228 -14.17 4.90 -8.45
N GLY A 229 -14.42 4.83 -9.77
CA GLY A 229 -15.52 5.52 -10.43
C GLY A 229 -16.87 5.19 -9.78
N ASN A 230 -17.18 3.91 -9.60
CA ASN A 230 -18.43 3.46 -8.98
C ASN A 230 -18.61 3.97 -7.53
N VAL A 231 -17.53 4.04 -6.76
CA VAL A 231 -17.59 4.64 -5.41
C VAL A 231 -17.86 6.14 -5.50
N LEU A 232 -17.21 6.86 -6.43
CA LEU A 232 -17.45 8.30 -6.63
C LEU A 232 -18.90 8.56 -7.06
N ASP A 233 -19.45 7.78 -7.97
CA ASP A 233 -20.85 7.87 -8.40
C ASP A 233 -21.81 7.62 -7.25
N TYR A 234 -21.52 6.64 -6.38
CA TYR A 234 -22.30 6.41 -5.16
C TYR A 234 -22.30 7.65 -4.23
N LEU A 235 -21.14 8.28 -4.03
CA LEU A 235 -21.04 9.49 -3.20
C LEU A 235 -21.84 10.66 -3.80
N GLU A 236 -21.83 10.82 -5.13
CA GLU A 236 -22.56 11.86 -5.85
C GLU A 236 -24.07 11.63 -5.75
N VAL A 237 -24.55 10.41 -6.07
CA VAL A 237 -25.98 10.02 -5.99
C VAL A 237 -26.54 10.25 -4.58
N ASN A 238 -25.77 9.96 -3.55
CA ASN A 238 -26.16 10.16 -2.15
C ASN A 238 -25.88 11.59 -1.63
N GLN A 239 -25.38 12.51 -2.47
CA GLN A 239 -25.12 13.92 -2.13
C GLN A 239 -24.12 14.10 -0.97
N ILE A 240 -23.16 13.20 -0.84
CA ILE A 240 -22.12 13.22 0.19
C ILE A 240 -20.71 13.42 -0.36
N GLU A 241 -20.55 13.59 -1.67
CA GLU A 241 -19.23 13.84 -2.28
C GLU A 241 -18.53 15.05 -1.67
N ASN A 242 -19.31 16.13 -1.39
CA ASN A 242 -18.79 17.37 -0.79
C ASN A 242 -18.42 17.26 0.69
N LYS A 243 -18.70 16.10 1.31
CA LYS A 243 -18.39 15.78 2.73
C LYS A 243 -17.36 14.67 2.86
N THR A 244 -16.86 14.13 1.74
CA THR A 244 -15.97 12.97 1.72
C THR A 244 -14.58 13.36 1.21
N VAL A 245 -13.56 13.07 2.00
CA VAL A 245 -12.15 13.19 1.60
C VAL A 245 -11.70 11.87 0.98
N ILE A 246 -10.98 11.94 -0.14
CA ILE A 246 -10.50 10.76 -0.87
C ILE A 246 -8.97 10.84 -0.96
N LEU A 247 -8.32 9.80 -0.48
CA LEU A 247 -6.88 9.60 -0.55
C LEU A 247 -6.60 8.30 -1.32
N PHE A 248 -5.84 8.38 -2.38
CA PHE A 248 -5.43 7.23 -3.20
C PHE A 248 -3.92 7.11 -3.19
N MET A 249 -3.40 5.92 -2.90
CA MET A 249 -1.96 5.63 -2.93
C MET A 249 -1.72 4.12 -3.14
N SER A 250 -0.64 3.75 -3.81
CA SER A 250 -0.19 2.35 -3.91
C SER A 250 0.61 1.93 -2.69
N ASP A 251 0.60 0.63 -2.37
CA ASP A 251 1.33 0.09 -1.20
C ASP A 251 2.81 -0.25 -1.47
N ASN A 252 3.23 -0.29 -2.72
CA ASN A 252 4.62 -0.42 -3.18
C ASN A 252 4.69 -0.15 -4.69
N GLY A 253 5.90 -0.09 -5.22
CA GLY A 253 6.11 0.04 -6.65
C GLY A 253 5.54 -1.13 -7.46
N GLY A 254 5.35 -0.92 -8.76
CA GLY A 254 4.83 -1.93 -9.67
C GLY A 254 5.73 -3.16 -9.77
N LEU A 255 5.29 -4.16 -10.54
CA LEU A 255 6.00 -5.43 -10.71
C LEU A 255 7.49 -5.25 -11.05
N SER A 256 8.32 -6.14 -10.52
CA SER A 256 9.76 -6.18 -10.82
C SER A 256 10.18 -7.57 -11.32
N ALA A 257 10.05 -8.58 -10.49
CA ALA A 257 10.52 -9.94 -10.76
C ALA A 257 9.63 -10.73 -11.72
N VAL A 258 8.37 -10.35 -11.85
CA VAL A 258 7.42 -10.96 -12.79
C VAL A 258 7.29 -10.03 -14.00
N ALA A 259 7.75 -10.51 -15.15
CA ALA A 259 7.59 -9.79 -16.41
C ALA A 259 6.13 -9.83 -16.87
N ARG A 260 5.64 -8.69 -17.39
CA ARG A 260 4.34 -8.55 -18.04
C ARG A 260 4.49 -8.19 -19.53
N GLY A 261 5.54 -8.69 -20.14
CA GLY A 261 6.08 -8.32 -21.46
C GLY A 261 7.44 -7.67 -21.29
N GLY A 262 8.36 -7.87 -22.23
CA GLY A 262 9.72 -7.36 -22.15
C GLY A 262 10.55 -7.95 -20.99
N GLU A 263 11.51 -7.20 -20.53
CA GLU A 263 12.45 -7.64 -19.49
C GLU A 263 11.92 -7.38 -18.08
N LYS A 264 12.29 -8.27 -17.15
CA LYS A 264 12.04 -8.07 -15.70
C LYS A 264 12.72 -6.78 -15.23
N HIS A 265 12.16 -6.18 -14.19
CA HIS A 265 12.67 -4.96 -13.55
C HIS A 265 12.60 -3.67 -14.37
N MET A 266 11.96 -3.68 -15.55
CA MET A 266 11.87 -2.54 -16.47
C MET A 266 10.46 -1.92 -16.56
N HIS A 267 9.52 -2.40 -15.74
CA HIS A 267 8.09 -2.04 -15.88
C HIS A 267 7.71 -0.67 -15.30
N ASN A 268 8.59 -0.03 -14.52
CA ASN A 268 8.31 1.25 -13.88
C ASN A 268 9.09 2.42 -14.51
N ILE A 269 9.60 2.26 -15.72
CA ILE A 269 10.36 3.31 -16.43
C ILE A 269 9.55 4.63 -16.45
N PRO A 270 10.17 5.78 -16.16
CA PRO A 270 11.62 6.02 -16.03
C PRO A 270 12.22 5.64 -14.66
N LEU A 271 11.43 5.22 -13.69
CA LEU A 271 11.93 4.83 -12.37
C LEU A 271 12.59 3.45 -12.44
N LYS A 272 13.72 3.31 -11.76
CA LYS A 272 14.54 2.10 -11.77
C LYS A 272 13.90 0.98 -10.96
N SER A 273 13.85 -0.24 -11.54
CA SER A 273 13.38 -1.46 -10.88
C SER A 273 11.87 -1.43 -10.51
N GLY A 274 11.48 -1.98 -9.35
CA GLY A 274 10.09 -2.07 -8.90
C GLY A 274 9.98 -2.75 -7.54
N LYS A 275 8.85 -3.38 -7.25
CA LYS A 275 8.54 -4.03 -5.96
C LYS A 275 9.73 -4.80 -5.40
N GLY A 276 10.02 -4.60 -4.11
CA GLY A 276 11.14 -5.21 -3.39
C GLY A 276 12.45 -4.42 -3.49
N SER A 277 12.54 -3.47 -4.42
CA SER A 277 13.73 -2.63 -4.63
C SER A 277 13.68 -1.36 -3.79
N ILE A 278 14.86 -0.88 -3.37
CA ILE A 278 15.02 0.43 -2.74
C ILE A 278 15.10 1.56 -3.76
N TYR A 279 15.32 1.27 -5.05
CA TYR A 279 15.29 2.29 -6.08
C TYR A 279 13.89 2.88 -6.25
N GLU A 280 13.80 4.05 -6.87
CA GLU A 280 12.56 4.82 -6.98
C GLU A 280 11.39 3.99 -7.52
N GLY A 281 11.61 3.07 -8.47
CA GLY A 281 10.57 2.20 -9.00
C GLY A 281 9.94 1.25 -7.98
N GLY A 282 10.63 0.98 -6.86
CA GLY A 282 10.10 0.11 -5.79
C GLY A 282 9.35 0.84 -4.69
N ILE A 283 9.69 2.11 -4.45
CA ILE A 283 9.21 2.88 -3.27
C ILE A 283 8.45 4.16 -3.62
N ARG A 284 8.68 4.77 -4.79
CA ARG A 284 7.96 5.96 -5.23
C ARG A 284 6.70 5.55 -5.97
N VAL A 285 5.55 5.98 -5.49
CA VAL A 285 4.25 5.44 -5.90
C VAL A 285 3.28 6.57 -6.29
N PRO A 286 2.28 6.29 -7.14
CA PRO A 286 1.24 7.25 -7.46
C PRO A 286 0.41 7.59 -6.22
N MET A 287 0.14 8.87 -6.03
CA MET A 287 -0.76 9.37 -4.99
C MET A 287 -1.62 10.51 -5.52
N LEU A 288 -2.91 10.42 -5.25
CA LEU A 288 -3.91 11.45 -5.52
C LEU A 288 -4.68 11.75 -4.22
N ALA A 289 -5.01 13.00 -4.00
CA ALA A 289 -5.84 13.40 -2.87
C ALA A 289 -6.89 14.42 -3.29
N TYR A 290 -8.11 14.25 -2.79
CA TYR A 290 -9.21 15.19 -3.00
C TYR A 290 -9.89 15.49 -1.67
N TRP A 291 -9.92 16.76 -1.31
CA TRP A 291 -10.67 17.28 -0.17
C TRP A 291 -11.59 18.39 -0.67
N PRO A 292 -12.90 18.18 -0.74
CA PRO A 292 -13.84 19.15 -1.24
C PRO A 292 -13.68 20.52 -0.57
N ASN A 293 -13.69 21.58 -1.37
CA ASN A 293 -13.53 22.97 -0.93
C ASN A 293 -12.19 23.31 -0.22
N LYS A 294 -11.24 22.38 -0.19
CA LYS A 294 -9.92 22.56 0.42
C LYS A 294 -8.79 22.36 -0.58
N THR A 295 -8.88 21.31 -1.42
CA THR A 295 -7.89 21.08 -2.48
C THR A 295 -8.19 21.97 -3.68
N LYS A 296 -7.13 22.51 -4.29
CA LYS A 296 -7.21 23.21 -5.57
C LYS A 296 -7.16 22.19 -6.70
N PRO A 297 -8.11 22.22 -7.65
CA PRO A 297 -8.10 21.32 -8.80
C PRO A 297 -6.81 21.40 -9.61
N GLU A 298 -6.43 20.26 -10.23
CA GLU A 298 -5.29 20.14 -11.15
C GLU A 298 -3.94 20.55 -10.55
N THR A 299 -3.81 20.54 -9.22
CA THR A 299 -2.56 20.89 -8.53
C THR A 299 -1.59 19.71 -8.55
N ILE A 300 -0.31 20.01 -8.78
CA ILE A 300 0.80 19.09 -8.61
C ILE A 300 1.60 19.53 -7.37
N ASN A 301 1.77 18.62 -6.41
CA ASN A 301 2.58 18.86 -5.23
C ASN A 301 3.83 17.95 -5.27
N THR A 302 5.00 18.57 -5.08
CA THR A 302 6.31 17.91 -5.12
C THR A 302 6.91 17.69 -3.74
N SER A 303 6.21 18.01 -2.66
CA SER A 303 6.68 17.77 -1.30
C SER A 303 6.81 16.28 -1.03
N PRO A 304 7.95 15.81 -0.50
CA PRO A 304 8.11 14.41 -0.13
C PRO A 304 7.18 14.05 1.03
N LEU A 305 6.49 12.92 0.89
CA LEU A 305 5.72 12.31 1.96
C LEU A 305 5.88 10.78 1.92
N ILE A 306 5.64 10.13 3.03
CA ILE A 306 5.77 8.68 3.18
C ILE A 306 4.52 8.11 3.87
N ILE A 307 4.30 6.82 3.70
CA ILE A 307 3.04 6.16 4.10
C ILE A 307 2.64 6.37 5.56
N GLU A 308 3.58 6.43 6.51
CA GLU A 308 3.28 6.69 7.92
C GLU A 308 2.65 8.07 8.17
N ASP A 309 2.77 9.00 7.23
CA ASP A 309 2.17 10.34 7.30
C ASP A 309 0.64 10.32 7.17
N PHE A 310 0.10 9.25 6.60
CA PHE A 310 -1.35 9.07 6.48
C PHE A 310 -2.03 8.94 7.83
N PHE A 311 -1.39 8.27 8.79
CA PHE A 311 -1.96 8.07 10.12
C PHE A 311 -2.33 9.39 10.82
N PRO A 312 -1.39 10.32 11.07
CA PRO A 312 -1.74 11.61 11.67
C PRO A 312 -2.61 12.47 10.74
N SER A 313 -2.43 12.40 9.42
CA SER A 313 -3.23 13.19 8.47
C SER A 313 -4.70 12.79 8.49
N ILE A 314 -5.01 11.50 8.53
CA ILE A 314 -6.39 11.00 8.60
C ILE A 314 -7.03 11.36 9.95
N LEU A 315 -6.29 11.25 11.05
CA LEU A 315 -6.79 11.67 12.37
C LEU A 315 -7.08 13.19 12.41
N ASP A 316 -6.22 14.01 11.83
CA ASP A 316 -6.43 15.45 11.72
C ASP A 316 -7.65 15.78 10.83
N ILE A 317 -7.82 15.09 9.69
CA ILE A 317 -9.00 15.24 8.82
C ILE A 317 -10.27 14.87 9.60
N ALA A 318 -10.21 13.80 10.36
CA ALA A 318 -11.32 13.32 11.21
C ALA A 318 -11.51 14.15 12.48
N GLN A 319 -10.65 15.13 12.76
CA GLN A 319 -10.64 15.97 13.97
C GLN A 319 -10.50 15.15 15.27
N VAL A 320 -9.80 14.02 15.21
CA VAL A 320 -9.49 13.19 16.37
C VAL A 320 -8.19 13.69 16.99
N ASN A 321 -8.30 14.61 17.97
CA ASN A 321 -7.15 15.33 18.53
C ASN A 321 -6.68 14.81 19.89
N ALA A 322 -7.54 14.03 20.59
CA ALA A 322 -7.24 13.52 21.93
C ALA A 322 -7.21 11.99 21.92
N TYR A 323 -6.01 11.44 21.80
CA TYR A 323 -5.82 9.99 21.87
C TYR A 323 -4.53 9.65 22.63
N ASN A 324 -4.58 8.51 23.32
CA ASN A 324 -3.41 7.95 23.98
C ASN A 324 -2.93 6.73 23.20
N LEU A 325 -1.64 6.73 22.83
CA LEU A 325 -1.03 5.68 22.03
C LEU A 325 0.07 4.97 22.82
N PRO A 326 0.13 3.63 22.75
CA PRO A 326 1.28 2.90 23.26
C PRO A 326 2.53 3.05 22.36
N GLN A 327 2.32 3.36 21.07
CA GLN A 327 3.38 3.52 20.07
C GLN A 327 3.79 4.98 19.87
N THR A 328 5.02 5.18 19.38
CA THR A 328 5.49 6.46 18.84
C THR A 328 5.06 6.61 17.39
N VAL A 329 4.46 7.73 17.04
CA VAL A 329 4.14 8.09 15.65
C VAL A 329 5.35 8.79 15.04
N ASP A 330 5.84 8.26 13.91
CA ASP A 330 6.95 8.86 13.13
C ASP A 330 6.41 9.74 12.00
N GLY A 331 5.16 9.48 11.57
CA GLY A 331 4.49 10.23 10.51
C GLY A 331 4.19 11.68 10.89
N HIS A 332 4.15 12.53 9.87
CA HIS A 332 3.77 13.94 9.99
C HIS A 332 2.55 14.22 9.13
N SER A 333 1.61 15.00 9.65
CA SER A 333 0.42 15.37 8.88
C SER A 333 0.78 16.16 7.61
N PHE A 334 0.30 15.69 6.46
CA PHE A 334 0.48 16.36 5.17
C PHE A 334 -0.69 17.29 4.79
N ILE A 335 -1.59 17.59 5.72
CA ILE A 335 -2.68 18.54 5.47
C ILE A 335 -2.17 19.88 4.96
N PRO A 336 -1.09 20.48 5.49
CA PRO A 336 -0.57 21.73 4.95
C PRO A 336 -0.22 21.65 3.45
N GLN A 337 0.32 20.52 2.99
CA GLN A 337 0.67 20.26 1.60
C GLN A 337 -0.56 20.00 0.72
N LEU A 338 -1.66 19.54 1.34
CA LEU A 338 -2.91 19.22 0.66
C LEU A 338 -3.77 20.47 0.39
N VAL A 339 -3.77 21.44 1.33
CA VAL A 339 -4.70 22.59 1.29
C VAL A 339 -4.06 23.91 0.90
N ARG A 340 -2.73 24.03 0.89
CA ARG A 340 -2.01 25.25 0.54
C ARG A 340 -1.60 25.26 -0.93
N ASP A 341 -1.69 26.43 -1.55
CA ASP A 341 -1.21 26.68 -2.93
C ASP A 341 0.33 26.79 -3.01
N ASP A 342 1.02 26.56 -1.91
CA ASP A 342 2.46 26.75 -1.78
C ASP A 342 3.22 25.45 -2.08
N SER A 343 3.53 25.25 -3.37
CA SER A 343 4.60 24.32 -3.80
C SER A 343 5.99 24.67 -3.21
N LYS A 344 6.09 25.80 -2.49
CA LYS A 344 7.32 26.35 -1.93
C LYS A 344 7.61 25.96 -0.47
N SER A 345 6.66 25.42 0.27
CA SER A 345 6.92 24.92 1.62
C SER A 345 7.18 23.41 1.61
N VAL A 346 8.19 22.99 0.86
CA VAL A 346 8.69 21.61 0.95
C VAL A 346 9.21 21.42 2.38
N VAL A 347 8.58 20.56 3.14
CA VAL A 347 9.13 20.15 4.44
C VAL A 347 10.37 19.31 4.17
N ASP A 348 11.54 19.93 4.33
CA ASP A 348 12.82 19.23 4.19
C ASP A 348 13.07 18.39 5.43
N ARG A 349 12.55 17.17 5.42
CA ARG A 349 12.83 16.18 6.45
C ARG A 349 13.40 14.91 5.83
N PRO A 350 14.25 14.17 6.55
CA PRO A 350 14.72 12.89 6.06
C PRO A 350 13.60 11.87 6.09
N LEU A 351 13.49 11.07 5.01
CA LEU A 351 12.67 9.88 4.92
C LEU A 351 13.57 8.65 5.00
N PHE A 352 13.15 7.64 5.77
CA PHE A 352 13.99 6.48 6.06
C PHE A 352 13.33 5.18 5.60
N TRP A 353 14.16 4.28 5.05
CA TRP A 353 13.80 2.89 4.76
C TRP A 353 14.79 1.95 5.41
N HIS A 354 14.29 0.88 5.98
CA HIS A 354 15.10 -0.18 6.54
C HIS A 354 14.47 -1.52 6.19
N TYR A 355 15.15 -2.26 5.34
CA TYR A 355 14.75 -3.58 4.88
C TYR A 355 15.92 -4.54 5.11
N PRO A 356 16.05 -5.11 6.34
CA PRO A 356 17.19 -5.94 6.70
C PRO A 356 17.07 -7.38 6.23
N ASN A 357 16.19 -7.66 5.28
CA ASN A 357 15.87 -9.00 4.82
C ASN A 357 16.37 -9.22 3.39
N GLU A 358 16.55 -10.48 3.02
CA GLU A 358 16.64 -10.86 1.62
C GLU A 358 15.25 -11.29 1.14
N TRP A 359 14.81 -10.81 -0.01
CA TRP A 359 13.46 -11.10 -0.51
C TRP A 359 13.34 -12.45 -1.22
N GLY A 360 14.46 -13.18 -1.38
CA GLY A 360 14.53 -14.44 -2.14
C GLY A 360 14.47 -14.26 -3.65
N ILE A 361 14.42 -13.01 -4.13
CA ILE A 361 14.42 -12.60 -5.52
C ILE A 361 15.61 -11.68 -5.73
N VAL A 362 16.33 -11.87 -6.83
CA VAL A 362 17.49 -11.04 -7.20
C VAL A 362 17.08 -10.02 -8.26
N GLY A 363 17.58 -8.80 -8.12
CA GLY A 363 17.33 -7.73 -9.09
C GLY A 363 17.97 -6.41 -8.65
N PRO A 364 17.91 -5.37 -9.51
CA PRO A 364 18.45 -4.06 -9.18
C PRO A 364 17.83 -3.48 -7.93
N GLY A 365 18.67 -3.14 -6.92
CA GLY A 365 18.23 -2.58 -5.64
C GLY A 365 17.44 -3.52 -4.73
N ILE A 366 17.35 -4.81 -5.06
CA ILE A 366 16.73 -5.85 -4.24
C ILE A 366 17.81 -6.52 -3.39
N GLY A 367 17.54 -6.69 -2.12
CA GLY A 367 18.43 -7.29 -1.12
C GLY A 367 18.24 -6.63 0.25
N SER A 368 19.19 -6.80 1.15
CA SER A 368 19.20 -6.20 2.48
C SER A 368 19.80 -4.79 2.45
N TYR A 369 19.04 -3.78 2.83
CA TYR A 369 19.48 -2.37 2.74
C TYR A 369 18.86 -1.46 3.81
N SER A 370 19.51 -0.30 3.99
CA SER A 370 18.94 0.90 4.60
C SER A 370 19.13 2.08 3.66
N ALA A 371 18.19 3.01 3.67
CA ALA A 371 18.30 4.22 2.86
C ALA A 371 17.72 5.43 3.58
N VAL A 372 18.23 6.60 3.19
CA VAL A 372 17.69 7.90 3.59
C VAL A 372 17.54 8.77 2.35
N ARG A 373 16.44 9.50 2.28
CA ARG A 373 16.24 10.60 1.34
C ARG A 373 16.08 11.90 2.13
N GLN A 374 16.86 12.92 1.77
CA GLN A 374 16.66 14.28 2.26
C GLN A 374 16.84 15.28 1.12
N GLY A 375 15.84 16.14 0.93
CA GLY A 375 15.79 17.01 -0.23
C GLY A 375 15.85 16.23 -1.54
N ASP A 376 16.82 16.58 -2.38
CA ASP A 376 17.04 15.90 -3.66
C ASP A 376 18.01 14.71 -3.58
N TRP A 377 18.59 14.47 -2.41
CA TRP A 377 19.61 13.43 -2.24
C TRP A 377 19.04 12.15 -1.65
N LYS A 378 19.54 11.02 -2.14
CA LYS A 378 19.20 9.68 -1.64
C LYS A 378 20.47 8.86 -1.48
N LEU A 379 20.72 8.42 -0.23
CA LEU A 379 21.83 7.54 0.13
C LEU A 379 21.30 6.15 0.44
N ILE A 380 21.90 5.12 -0.14
CA ILE A 380 21.57 3.72 0.07
C ILE A 380 22.78 2.98 0.61
N TYR A 381 22.60 2.17 1.66
CA TYR A 381 23.58 1.24 2.15
C TYR A 381 23.09 -0.19 1.99
N PHE A 382 23.79 -1.00 1.22
CA PHE A 382 23.53 -2.41 1.05
C PHE A 382 24.30 -3.24 2.07
N HIS A 383 23.60 -3.88 3.00
CA HIS A 383 24.20 -4.56 4.16
C HIS A 383 25.08 -5.75 3.77
N THR A 384 24.58 -6.62 2.88
CA THR A 384 25.30 -7.83 2.44
C THR A 384 26.52 -7.52 1.61
N LYS A 385 26.43 -6.50 0.75
CA LYS A 385 27.52 -6.07 -0.13
C LYS A 385 28.48 -5.10 0.56
N LYS A 386 28.07 -4.47 1.66
CA LYS A 386 28.80 -3.39 2.36
C LYS A 386 29.15 -2.22 1.42
N THR A 387 28.23 -1.89 0.51
CA THR A 387 28.41 -0.81 -0.47
C THR A 387 27.45 0.33 -0.18
N LEU A 388 27.88 1.55 -0.52
CA LEU A 388 27.08 2.76 -0.52
C LEU A 388 26.78 3.16 -1.98
N GLU A 389 25.61 3.71 -2.20
CA GLU A 389 25.22 4.40 -3.43
C GLU A 389 24.58 5.73 -3.06
N LEU A 390 24.91 6.80 -3.81
CA LEU A 390 24.39 8.16 -3.59
C LEU A 390 23.85 8.71 -4.90
N TYR A 391 22.61 9.21 -4.88
CA TYR A 391 21.93 9.77 -6.04
C TYR A 391 21.39 11.17 -5.79
N ASN A 392 21.43 12.03 -6.84
CA ASN A 392 20.68 13.27 -6.88
C ASN A 392 19.41 13.06 -7.71
N LEU A 393 18.27 12.84 -7.06
CA LEU A 393 17.00 12.49 -7.71
C LEU A 393 16.40 13.62 -8.57
N LYS A 394 16.85 14.87 -8.40
CA LYS A 394 16.44 15.98 -9.24
C LYS A 394 17.08 15.92 -10.62
N GLU A 395 18.33 15.53 -10.67
CA GLU A 395 19.14 15.46 -11.91
C GLU A 395 19.06 14.05 -12.53
N ASP A 396 18.91 13.01 -11.70
CA ASP A 396 18.94 11.61 -12.09
C ASP A 396 17.85 10.80 -11.37
N ILE A 397 16.60 10.97 -11.80
CA ILE A 397 15.45 10.22 -11.25
C ILE A 397 15.53 8.72 -11.56
N GLN A 398 16.33 8.34 -12.55
CA GLN A 398 16.54 6.96 -12.97
C GLN A 398 17.63 6.25 -12.15
N GLU A 399 18.33 6.98 -11.27
CA GLU A 399 19.39 6.43 -10.41
C GLU A 399 20.48 5.67 -11.21
N ASN A 400 20.91 6.26 -12.36
CA ASN A 400 21.90 5.67 -13.24
C ASN A 400 23.34 6.03 -12.86
N PHE A 401 23.55 7.16 -12.17
CA PHE A 401 24.86 7.71 -11.86
C PHE A 401 25.10 7.73 -10.37
N ASP A 402 25.82 6.74 -9.86
CA ASP A 402 26.24 6.68 -8.47
C ASP A 402 27.32 7.74 -8.18
N LEU A 403 27.01 8.66 -7.27
CA LEU A 403 27.85 9.77 -6.86
C LEU A 403 28.61 9.52 -5.54
N SER A 404 28.52 8.31 -4.97
CA SER A 404 29.09 7.99 -3.65
C SER A 404 30.60 8.22 -3.54
N ILE A 405 31.33 8.02 -4.65
CA ILE A 405 32.79 8.24 -4.70
C ILE A 405 33.13 9.72 -4.90
N SER A 406 32.37 10.43 -5.74
CA SER A 406 32.63 11.83 -6.10
C SER A 406 32.11 12.86 -5.10
N ASN A 407 31.23 12.48 -4.17
CA ASN A 407 30.58 13.36 -3.21
C ASN A 407 30.64 12.79 -1.77
N GLN A 408 31.82 12.43 -1.29
CA GLN A 408 32.03 11.82 0.04
C GLN A 408 31.65 12.75 1.22
N GLU A 409 31.48 14.05 0.97
CA GLU A 409 31.09 15.03 1.98
C GLU A 409 29.56 15.17 2.16
N LYS A 410 28.78 14.55 1.29
CA LYS A 410 27.30 14.53 1.35
C LYS A 410 26.80 13.34 2.16
#